data_8bc26c0937c6da76b409b00b47afb073
#
_entry.id   8bc26c0937c6da76b409b00b47afb073
#
_cell.length_a   1.000
_cell.length_b   1.000
_cell.length_c   1.000
_cell.angle_alpha   90.00
_cell.angle_beta   90.00
_cell.angle_gamma   90.00
#
_symmetry.space_group_name_H-M   'P 1'
#
loop_
_entity.id
_entity.type
_entity.pdbx_description
1 polymer ?
#
loop_
_entity_poly.entity_id
_entity_poly.type
_entity_poly.pdbx_seq_one_letter_code
_entity_poly.pdbx_strand_id
1 'polypeptide(L)'
;MKFSKVKTVSRLPKLNGQHSVLLYDARLEKKHGAWIRKFPMRIQLQSGEKLKALSSFPAQMEKILALVQDVGRQDLQVVAFGGGSVGDFAGFVASVLRRGVRLVQVPSTWLAAMDSAHGGKTALNVGLYKNQIGTFY
;
A
#
# COMPACT_ATOMS: atom_id res chain seq x y z
N MET A 1 -10.54 -17.36 -7.62
CA MET A 1 -10.28 -15.98 -8.07
C MET A 1 -11.03 -15.03 -7.13
N LYS A 2 -10.33 -14.20 -6.37
CA LYS A 2 -11.01 -13.20 -5.52
C LYS A 2 -11.25 -11.95 -6.38
N PHE A 3 -12.49 -11.58 -6.56
CA PHE A 3 -12.82 -10.34 -7.28
C PHE A 3 -12.58 -9.12 -6.40
N SER A 4 -11.84 -8.15 -6.90
CA SER A 4 -11.69 -6.85 -6.26
C SER A 4 -13.02 -6.10 -6.28
N LYS A 5 -13.41 -5.53 -5.13
CA LYS A 5 -14.56 -4.62 -5.07
C LYS A 5 -14.08 -3.20 -5.31
N VAL A 6 -14.53 -2.58 -6.36
CA VAL A 6 -14.27 -1.17 -6.67
C VAL A 6 -15.45 -0.33 -6.23
N LYS A 7 -15.14 0.78 -5.54
CA LYS A 7 -16.15 1.79 -5.16
C LYS A 7 -15.66 3.17 -5.57
N THR A 8 -16.46 3.87 -6.34
CA THR A 8 -16.24 5.31 -6.58
C THR A 8 -16.84 6.10 -5.43
N VAL A 9 -16.03 6.95 -4.80
CA VAL A 9 -16.43 7.76 -3.66
C VAL A 9 -15.99 9.21 -3.87
N SER A 10 -16.79 10.16 -3.37
CA SER A 10 -16.47 11.59 -3.43
C SER A 10 -15.58 12.07 -2.28
N ARG A 11 -15.35 11.22 -1.28
CA ARG A 11 -14.54 11.52 -0.09
C ARG A 11 -13.67 10.34 0.27
N LEU A 12 -12.60 10.59 1.01
CA LEU A 12 -11.74 9.51 1.54
C LEU A 12 -12.56 8.51 2.37
N PRO A 13 -12.34 7.20 2.18
CA PRO A 13 -13.15 6.17 2.80
C PRO A 13 -12.99 6.15 4.32
N LYS A 14 -14.05 5.76 5.03
CA LYS A 14 -13.96 5.42 6.46
C LYS A 14 -13.43 4.00 6.58
N LEU A 15 -12.26 3.84 7.18
CA LEU A 15 -11.61 2.55 7.40
C LEU A 15 -11.30 2.36 8.88
N ASN A 16 -11.21 1.09 9.32
CA ASN A 16 -10.80 0.78 10.69
C ASN A 16 -9.28 1.00 10.83
N GLY A 17 -8.89 2.13 11.39
CA GLY A 17 -7.48 2.48 11.57
C GLY A 17 -6.72 1.58 12.54
N GLN A 18 -7.40 0.96 13.51
CA GLN A 18 -6.77 0.09 14.51
C GLN A 18 -6.23 -1.22 13.93
N HIS A 19 -6.84 -1.70 12.85
CA HIS A 19 -6.44 -2.94 12.17
C HIS A 19 -5.80 -2.67 10.80
N SER A 20 -5.45 -1.42 10.52
CA SER A 20 -4.89 -0.99 9.24
C SER A 20 -3.51 -0.42 9.41
N VAL A 21 -2.55 -0.89 8.61
CA VAL A 21 -1.30 -0.19 8.39
C VAL A 21 -1.42 0.67 7.15
N LEU A 22 -1.31 1.99 7.32
CA LEU A 22 -1.38 2.95 6.22
C LEU A 22 0.02 3.20 5.66
N LEU A 23 0.19 2.92 4.38
CA LEU A 23 1.37 3.26 3.59
C LEU A 23 0.99 4.41 2.65
N TYR A 24 1.58 5.59 2.83
CA TYR A 24 1.11 6.78 2.11
C TYR A 24 2.23 7.64 1.54
N ASP A 25 1.93 8.29 0.43
CA ASP A 25 2.82 9.25 -0.21
C ASP A 25 2.99 10.51 0.66
N ALA A 26 4.24 10.86 0.97
CA ALA A 26 4.59 12.04 1.77
C ALA A 26 3.92 13.33 1.29
N ARG A 27 3.74 13.48 -0.02
CA ARG A 27 3.12 14.66 -0.62
C ARG A 27 1.64 14.87 -0.25
N LEU A 28 0.98 13.81 0.25
CA LEU A 28 -0.43 13.88 0.64
C LEU A 28 -0.65 14.38 2.07
N GLU A 29 0.41 14.44 2.89
CA GLU A 29 0.34 14.84 4.30
C GLU A 29 -0.29 16.22 4.49
N LYS A 30 0.16 17.21 3.70
CA LYS A 30 -0.32 18.60 3.82
C LYS A 30 -1.82 18.72 3.59
N LYS A 31 -2.36 18.00 2.60
CA LYS A 31 -3.78 18.08 2.21
C LYS A 31 -4.68 17.15 3.00
N HIS A 32 -4.18 15.99 3.38
CA HIS A 32 -4.99 14.89 3.93
C HIS A 32 -4.55 14.42 5.32
N GLY A 33 -3.71 15.20 6.00
CA GLY A 33 -3.14 14.85 7.31
C GLY A 33 -4.20 14.48 8.37
N ALA A 34 -5.36 15.14 8.36
CA ALA A 34 -6.44 14.83 9.29
C ALA A 34 -6.97 13.38 9.10
N TRP A 35 -7.05 12.90 7.86
CA TRP A 35 -7.44 11.53 7.57
C TRP A 35 -6.30 10.53 7.87
N ILE A 36 -5.07 10.88 7.51
CA ILE A 36 -3.86 10.07 7.75
C ILE A 36 -3.67 9.81 9.25
N ARG A 37 -3.88 10.80 10.10
CA ARG A 37 -3.74 10.68 11.56
C ARG A 37 -4.76 9.76 12.22
N LYS A 38 -5.80 9.34 11.52
CA LYS A 38 -6.74 8.32 12.03
C LYS A 38 -6.15 6.91 12.06
N PHE A 39 -4.98 6.72 11.44
CA PHE A 39 -4.27 5.45 11.43
C PHE A 39 -3.10 5.51 12.43
N PRO A 40 -3.18 4.81 13.58
CA PRO A 40 -2.05 4.72 14.51
C PRO A 40 -0.82 4.09 13.86
N MET A 41 -1.04 3.03 13.08
CA MET A 41 -0.01 2.35 12.31
C MET A 41 0.08 2.98 10.92
N ARG A 42 1.09 3.83 10.71
CA ARG A 42 1.29 4.49 9.41
C ARG A 42 2.75 4.70 9.10
N ILE A 43 3.10 4.61 7.83
CA ILE A 43 4.43 4.86 7.30
C ILE A 43 4.32 5.84 6.14
N GLN A 44 5.05 6.93 6.25
CA GLN A 44 5.22 7.88 5.18
C GLN A 44 6.26 7.35 4.18
N LEU A 45 5.94 7.39 2.91
CA LEU A 45 6.77 6.90 1.82
C LEU A 45 7.15 8.04 0.87
N GLN A 46 8.39 8.00 0.40
CA GLN A 46 8.81 8.81 -0.74
C GLN A 46 8.42 8.06 -2.02
N SER A 47 7.41 8.56 -2.72
CA SER A 47 6.94 7.93 -3.97
C SER A 47 7.98 8.04 -5.09
N GLY A 48 7.86 7.18 -6.08
CA GLY A 48 8.73 7.10 -7.25
C GLY A 48 9.38 5.72 -7.41
N GLU A 49 10.18 5.57 -8.46
CA GLU A 49 10.79 4.27 -8.81
C GLU A 49 11.73 3.70 -7.74
N LYS A 50 12.39 4.57 -6.95
CA LYS A 50 13.27 4.13 -5.85
C LYS A 50 12.51 3.36 -4.77
N LEU A 51 11.23 3.69 -4.53
CA LEU A 51 10.37 2.97 -3.59
C LEU A 51 10.18 1.51 -4.02
N LYS A 52 10.18 1.25 -5.32
CA LYS A 52 9.98 -0.08 -5.90
C LYS A 52 11.26 -0.94 -5.93
N ALA A 53 12.39 -0.43 -5.48
CA ALA A 53 13.64 -1.19 -5.47
C ALA A 53 13.58 -2.34 -4.46
N LEU A 54 13.78 -3.58 -4.94
CA LEU A 54 13.80 -4.77 -4.07
C LEU A 54 14.86 -4.67 -2.97
N SER A 55 15.98 -4.01 -3.23
CA SER A 55 17.07 -3.83 -2.26
C SER A 55 16.67 -3.04 -1.01
N SER A 56 15.68 -2.15 -1.10
CA SER A 56 15.17 -1.38 0.04
C SER A 56 14.00 -2.07 0.75
N PHE A 57 13.45 -3.12 0.18
CA PHE A 57 12.24 -3.79 0.67
C PHE A 57 12.41 -4.41 2.08
N PRO A 58 13.52 -5.12 2.43
CA PRO A 58 13.66 -5.71 3.76
C PRO A 58 13.58 -4.68 4.88
N ALA A 59 14.27 -3.54 4.76
CA ALA A 59 14.26 -2.48 5.77
C ALA A 59 12.87 -1.85 5.95
N GLN A 60 12.12 -1.70 4.86
CA GLN A 60 10.74 -1.22 4.94
C GLN A 60 9.81 -2.26 5.57
N MET A 61 10.00 -3.54 5.25
CA MET A 61 9.22 -4.62 5.82
C MET A 61 9.45 -4.76 7.33
N GLU A 62 10.67 -4.59 7.82
CA GLU A 62 10.98 -4.59 9.25
C GLU A 62 10.23 -3.49 10.00
N LYS A 63 10.16 -2.28 9.44
CA LYS A 63 9.37 -1.18 10.01
C LYS A 63 7.87 -1.51 10.08
N ILE A 64 7.34 -2.13 9.02
CA ILE A 64 5.94 -2.53 8.97
C ILE A 64 5.67 -3.61 10.02
N LEU A 65 6.51 -4.64 10.09
CA LEU A 65 6.37 -5.73 11.05
C LEU A 65 6.38 -5.22 12.51
N ALA A 66 7.24 -4.28 12.83
CA ALA A 66 7.30 -3.66 14.16
C ALA A 66 5.98 -2.94 14.53
N LEU A 67 5.32 -2.31 13.55
CA LEU A 67 4.04 -1.62 13.79
C LEU A 67 2.85 -2.58 13.97
N VAL A 68 2.86 -3.72 13.26
CA VAL A 68 1.69 -4.60 13.19
C VAL A 68 1.81 -5.84 14.08
N GLN A 69 2.80 -5.88 14.97
CA GLN A 69 3.11 -7.07 15.78
C GLN A 69 1.92 -7.61 16.57
N ASP A 70 1.08 -6.73 17.10
CA ASP A 70 -0.05 -7.06 17.97
C ASP A 70 -1.38 -7.27 17.22
N VAL A 71 -1.40 -7.12 15.90
CA VAL A 71 -2.60 -7.31 15.08
C VAL A 71 -2.59 -8.70 14.43
N GLY A 72 -3.66 -9.48 14.61
CA GLY A 72 -3.81 -10.79 13.99
C GLY A 72 -3.86 -10.72 12.46
N ARG A 73 -3.37 -11.77 11.77
CA ARG A 73 -3.36 -11.83 10.30
C ARG A 73 -4.74 -11.61 9.67
N GLN A 74 -5.79 -12.18 10.27
CA GLN A 74 -7.15 -12.12 9.72
C GLN A 74 -7.76 -10.73 9.79
N ASP A 75 -7.36 -9.95 10.80
CA ASP A 75 -7.85 -8.60 11.04
C ASP A 75 -7.04 -7.54 10.29
N LEU A 76 -5.75 -7.82 10.08
CA LEU A 76 -4.82 -6.88 9.46
C LEU A 76 -5.16 -6.61 7.99
N GLN A 77 -5.11 -5.32 7.65
CA GLN A 77 -5.12 -4.88 6.25
C GLN A 77 -4.02 -3.84 5.99
N VAL A 78 -3.51 -3.83 4.77
CA VAL A 78 -2.65 -2.78 4.24
C VAL A 78 -3.53 -1.78 3.51
N VAL A 79 -3.35 -0.50 3.80
CA VAL A 79 -4.00 0.59 3.08
C VAL A 79 -2.94 1.36 2.31
N ALA A 80 -3.05 1.41 1.00
CA ALA A 80 -2.17 2.17 0.11
C ALA A 80 -2.83 3.51 -0.25
N PHE A 81 -2.22 4.64 0.12
CA PHE A 81 -2.71 5.95 -0.24
C PHE A 81 -1.65 6.72 -1.04
N GLY A 82 -1.78 6.73 -2.36
CA GLY A 82 -0.79 7.34 -3.23
C GLY A 82 -1.00 7.05 -4.71
N GLY A 83 0.03 7.30 -5.49
CA GLY A 83 0.10 6.95 -6.90
C GLY A 83 0.52 5.50 -7.15
N GLY A 84 0.85 5.16 -8.39
CA GLY A 84 1.17 3.79 -8.82
C GLY A 84 2.33 3.16 -8.05
N SER A 85 3.42 3.89 -7.79
CA SER A 85 4.57 3.34 -7.05
C SER A 85 4.24 2.95 -5.61
N VAL A 86 3.38 3.74 -4.94
CA VAL A 86 2.88 3.41 -3.60
C VAL A 86 1.93 2.21 -3.67
N GLY A 87 1.05 2.18 -4.65
CA GLY A 87 0.13 1.07 -4.89
C GLY A 87 0.86 -0.25 -5.16
N ASP A 88 1.87 -0.25 -6.03
CA ASP A 88 2.70 -1.42 -6.34
C ASP A 88 3.46 -1.92 -5.09
N PHE A 89 4.13 -1.02 -4.39
CA PHE A 89 4.87 -1.35 -3.17
C PHE A 89 3.95 -1.93 -2.09
N ALA A 90 2.85 -1.23 -1.77
CA ALA A 90 1.91 -1.66 -0.74
C ALA A 90 1.19 -2.96 -1.11
N GLY A 91 0.88 -3.15 -2.38
CA GLY A 91 0.29 -4.39 -2.88
C GLY A 91 1.25 -5.56 -2.73
N PHE A 92 2.53 -5.38 -3.04
CA PHE A 92 3.54 -6.41 -2.81
C PHE A 92 3.70 -6.70 -1.31
N VAL A 93 3.76 -5.67 -0.46
CA VAL A 93 3.74 -5.83 1.00
C VAL A 93 2.55 -6.69 1.44
N ALA A 94 1.34 -6.33 1.01
CA ALA A 94 0.13 -7.06 1.39
C ALA A 94 0.15 -8.53 0.94
N SER A 95 0.76 -8.82 -0.20
CA SER A 95 0.85 -10.18 -0.75
C SER A 95 1.78 -11.10 0.05
N VAL A 96 2.85 -10.56 0.64
CA VAL A 96 3.86 -11.34 1.35
C VAL A 96 3.77 -11.23 2.88
N LEU A 97 3.27 -10.11 3.40
CA LEU A 97 3.11 -9.88 4.82
C LEU A 97 2.25 -11.00 5.43
N ARG A 98 2.83 -11.77 6.37
CA ARG A 98 2.16 -12.91 7.03
C ARG A 98 1.50 -13.89 6.05
N ARG A 99 2.10 -14.09 4.87
CA ARG A 99 1.59 -14.95 3.78
C ARG A 99 0.29 -14.43 3.14
N GLY A 100 0.11 -13.13 3.13
CA GLY A 100 -1.01 -12.45 2.52
C GLY A 100 -2.01 -11.88 3.54
N VAL A 101 -2.25 -10.57 3.44
CA VAL A 101 -3.26 -9.83 4.20
C VAL A 101 -4.12 -9.02 3.23
N ARG A 102 -5.24 -8.49 3.71
CA ARG A 102 -6.11 -7.67 2.86
C ARG A 102 -5.42 -6.39 2.40
N LEU A 103 -5.71 -5.97 1.18
CA LEU A 103 -5.26 -4.71 0.59
C LEU A 103 -6.45 -3.80 0.30
N VAL A 104 -6.30 -2.53 0.65
CA VAL A 104 -7.20 -1.45 0.22
C VAL A 104 -6.37 -0.42 -0.52
N GLN A 105 -6.67 -0.18 -1.78
CA GLN A 105 -6.03 0.87 -2.56
C GLN A 105 -6.88 2.14 -2.57
N VAL A 106 -6.26 3.27 -2.22
CA VAL A 106 -6.83 4.62 -2.27
C VAL A 106 -5.96 5.44 -3.22
N PRO A 107 -6.19 5.33 -4.54
CA PRO A 107 -5.35 5.98 -5.53
C PRO A 107 -5.49 7.51 -5.46
N SER A 108 -4.37 8.22 -5.50
CA SER A 108 -4.32 9.69 -5.50
C SER A 108 -4.07 10.30 -6.88
N THR A 109 -3.87 9.47 -7.90
CA THR A 109 -3.69 9.90 -9.29
C THR A 109 -4.66 9.17 -10.20
N TRP A 110 -5.03 9.80 -11.32
CA TRP A 110 -5.87 9.18 -12.34
C TRP A 110 -5.25 7.90 -12.89
N LEU A 111 -3.95 7.91 -13.18
CA LEU A 111 -3.24 6.75 -13.69
C LEU A 111 -3.33 5.58 -12.71
N ALA A 112 -3.08 5.82 -11.43
CA ALA A 112 -3.21 4.77 -10.41
C ALA A 112 -4.66 4.28 -10.26
N ALA A 113 -5.65 5.17 -10.37
CA ALA A 113 -7.06 4.79 -10.30
C ALA A 113 -7.49 3.94 -11.49
N MET A 114 -6.96 4.21 -12.68
CA MET A 114 -7.33 3.49 -13.91
C MET A 114 -6.56 2.19 -14.12
N ASP A 115 -5.35 2.08 -13.59
CA ASP A 115 -4.44 0.96 -13.84
C ASP A 115 -4.13 0.16 -12.56
N SER A 116 -3.25 0.66 -11.71
CA SER A 116 -2.72 -0.13 -10.58
C SER A 116 -3.77 -0.52 -9.54
N ALA A 117 -4.77 0.33 -9.31
CA ALA A 117 -5.85 0.02 -8.36
C ALA A 117 -6.83 -1.05 -8.87
N HIS A 118 -6.95 -1.22 -10.19
CA HIS A 118 -7.84 -2.20 -10.81
C HIS A 118 -7.12 -3.45 -11.28
N GLY A 119 -5.87 -3.33 -11.72
CA GLY A 119 -5.15 -4.41 -12.40
C GLY A 119 -4.78 -5.60 -11.52
N GLY A 120 -4.84 -5.45 -10.21
CA GLY A 120 -4.45 -6.50 -9.26
C GLY A 120 -2.98 -6.91 -9.36
N LYS A 121 -2.19 -6.20 -10.15
CA LYS A 121 -0.75 -6.46 -10.33
C LYS A 121 0.04 -5.59 -9.37
N THR A 122 1.06 -6.19 -8.77
CA THR A 122 2.03 -5.48 -7.93
C THR A 122 3.41 -5.87 -8.37
N ALA A 123 4.35 -4.94 -8.41
CA ALA A 123 5.68 -5.26 -8.88
C ALA A 123 6.76 -4.43 -8.19
N LEU A 124 7.92 -5.06 -7.98
CA LEU A 124 9.15 -4.44 -7.56
C LEU A 124 10.22 -4.55 -8.66
N ASN A 125 11.20 -3.66 -8.59
CA ASN A 125 12.33 -3.60 -9.50
C ASN A 125 13.54 -4.33 -8.92
N VAL A 126 14.29 -5.02 -9.77
CA VAL A 126 15.54 -5.71 -9.40
C VAL A 126 16.70 -5.07 -10.17
N GLY A 127 17.54 -4.33 -9.48
CA GLY A 127 18.63 -3.58 -10.13
C GLY A 127 18.07 -2.63 -11.18
N LEU A 128 18.50 -2.77 -12.43
CA LEU A 128 18.05 -1.97 -13.57
C LEU A 128 16.76 -2.50 -14.23
N TYR A 129 16.31 -3.67 -13.83
CA TYR A 129 15.16 -4.32 -14.44
C TYR A 129 13.86 -3.93 -13.70
N LYS A 130 12.96 -3.30 -14.43
CA LYS A 130 11.65 -2.84 -13.88
C LYS A 130 10.63 -3.98 -13.80
N ASN A 131 9.82 -3.97 -12.76
CA ASN A 131 8.65 -4.85 -12.59
C ASN A 131 8.94 -6.35 -12.75
N GLN A 132 10.08 -6.83 -12.23
CA GLN A 132 10.50 -8.22 -12.41
C GLN A 132 9.99 -9.17 -11.34
N ILE A 133 9.70 -8.67 -10.16
CA ILE A 133 9.17 -9.47 -9.06
C ILE A 133 7.84 -8.86 -8.65
N GLY A 134 6.82 -9.68 -8.63
CA GLY A 134 5.49 -9.20 -8.30
C GLY A 134 4.50 -10.33 -8.07
N THR A 135 3.28 -9.95 -7.77
CA THR A 135 2.15 -10.85 -7.57
C THR A 135 0.90 -10.32 -8.24
N PHE A 136 -0.05 -11.21 -8.43
CA PHE A 136 -1.44 -10.83 -8.68
C PHE A 136 -2.19 -10.82 -7.35
N TYR A 137 -2.94 -9.75 -7.13
CA TYR A 137 -3.64 -9.53 -5.87
C TYR A 137 -5.15 -9.67 -6.04
#